data_c0aa2a1c58ea07452c8f154eae3fc705
#
_entry.id   c0aa2a1c58ea07452c8f154eae3fc705
#
_cell.length_a   1.000
_cell.length_b   1.000
_cell.length_c   1.000
_cell.angle_alpha   90.00
_cell.angle_beta   90.00
_cell.angle_gamma   90.00
#
_symmetry.space_group_name_H-M   'P 1'
#
loop_
_entity.id
_entity.type
_entity.pdbx_description
1 polymer ?
#
loop_
_entity_poly.entity_id
_entity_poly.type
_entity_poly.pdbx_seq_one_letter_code
_entity_poly.pdbx_strand_id
1 'polypeptide(L)'
;MKKNETEDEEVMVLYEWVDSMPLSRFKKSINRDFSDAVLMAEVLKYLYPKLVNLHNYPEVHSTKQKIYNWQTLNEKVFKKIEIPLSKKTIDSLANAEQGVIEKVLKKLYLKVKNDECSLQKIDLINSQKLKKENKEIDYKNVIYNKELEIIQLKKKLKELQKEVAVRQQENAGIKDEITQYQKRIDIEKNSINI
;
A
#
# COMPACT_ATOMS: atom_id res chain seq x y z
N MET A 1 36.58 18.35 17.87
CA MET A 1 35.26 18.44 18.56
C MET A 1 34.03 18.26 17.69
N LYS A 2 34.15 17.99 16.37
CA LYS A 2 33.00 17.76 15.47
C LYS A 2 32.57 16.27 15.30
N LYS A 3 33.26 15.33 15.97
CA LYS A 3 33.05 13.90 15.80
C LYS A 3 31.91 13.31 16.66
N ASN A 4 31.55 14.01 17.76
CA ASN A 4 30.55 13.50 18.72
C ASN A 4 29.09 13.85 18.33
N GLU A 5 28.86 15.00 17.68
CA GLU A 5 27.51 15.45 17.31
C GLU A 5 26.85 14.52 16.26
N THR A 6 27.64 14.04 15.29
CA THR A 6 27.11 13.13 14.24
C THR A 6 26.86 11.70 14.74
N GLU A 7 27.62 11.22 15.74
CA GLU A 7 27.38 9.89 16.34
C GLU A 7 26.14 9.89 17.22
N ASP A 8 25.90 10.99 17.94
CA ASP A 8 24.70 11.14 18.78
C ASP A 8 23.42 11.26 17.95
N GLU A 9 23.46 11.98 16.82
CA GLU A 9 22.34 12.05 15.86
C GLU A 9 22.02 10.69 15.24
N GLU A 10 23.03 9.92 14.83
CA GLU A 10 22.81 8.57 14.29
C GLU A 10 22.18 7.63 15.31
N VAL A 11 22.57 7.72 16.59
CA VAL A 11 22.01 6.90 17.67
C VAL A 11 20.55 7.29 17.94
N MET A 12 20.19 8.59 17.88
CA MET A 12 18.81 9.04 18.01
C MET A 12 17.91 8.44 16.90
N VAL A 13 18.35 8.49 15.66
CA VAL A 13 17.61 7.88 14.53
C VAL A 13 17.39 6.38 14.75
N LEU A 14 18.39 5.67 15.29
CA LEU A 14 18.24 4.24 15.60
C LEU A 14 17.20 3.99 16.71
N TYR A 15 17.19 4.85 17.73
CA TYR A 15 16.23 4.73 18.83
C TYR A 15 14.80 5.03 18.35
N GLU A 16 14.59 6.09 17.58
CA GLU A 16 13.30 6.41 16.97
C GLU A 16 12.81 5.26 16.07
N TRP A 17 13.72 4.69 15.28
CA TRP A 17 13.39 3.55 14.43
C TRP A 17 12.93 2.33 15.24
N VAL A 18 13.64 2.00 16.34
CA VAL A 18 13.25 0.89 17.22
C VAL A 18 11.98 1.22 18.00
N ASP A 19 11.75 2.50 18.34
CA ASP A 19 10.54 2.96 19.05
C ASP A 19 9.29 2.94 18.15
N SER A 20 9.46 3.00 16.84
CA SER A 20 8.36 2.86 15.88
C SER A 20 7.78 1.44 15.81
N MET A 21 8.46 0.44 16.40
CA MET A 21 8.02 -0.95 16.39
C MET A 21 7.21 -1.30 17.64
N PRO A 22 6.16 -2.15 17.54
CA PRO A 22 5.37 -2.59 18.68
C PRO A 22 6.16 -3.61 19.51
N LEU A 23 6.92 -3.15 20.50
CA LEU A 23 7.69 -3.98 21.41
C LEU A 23 6.92 -4.21 22.72
N SER A 24 7.10 -5.41 23.31
CA SER A 24 6.39 -5.86 24.52
C SER A 24 6.73 -5.08 25.78
N ARG A 25 7.92 -4.46 25.84
CA ARG A 25 8.46 -3.78 27.03
C ARG A 25 8.89 -2.35 26.72
N PHE A 26 8.64 -1.42 27.68
CA PHE A 26 9.22 -0.09 27.64
C PHE A 26 10.74 -0.15 27.85
N LYS A 27 11.48 0.59 27.04
CA LYS A 27 12.93 0.67 27.14
C LYS A 27 13.33 1.73 28.17
N LYS A 28 14.00 1.29 29.24
CA LYS A 28 14.60 2.17 30.26
C LYS A 28 16.11 2.29 30.07
N SER A 29 16.74 1.18 29.68
CA SER A 29 18.17 1.09 29.41
C SER A 29 18.37 0.10 28.27
N ILE A 30 18.63 0.61 27.07
CA ILE A 30 18.67 -0.21 25.85
C ILE A 30 19.62 -1.41 25.97
N ASN A 31 20.79 -1.21 26.59
CA ASN A 31 21.76 -2.29 26.75
C ASN A 31 21.25 -3.41 27.65
N ARG A 32 20.56 -3.07 28.74
CA ARG A 32 19.98 -4.06 29.67
C ARG A 32 18.73 -4.71 29.09
N ASP A 33 17.88 -3.91 28.49
CA ASP A 33 16.58 -4.35 27.99
C ASP A 33 16.73 -5.32 26.81
N PHE A 34 17.76 -5.15 26.00
CA PHE A 34 18.11 -6.05 24.89
C PHE A 34 19.04 -7.21 25.30
N SER A 35 19.57 -7.22 26.54
CA SER A 35 20.61 -8.19 26.93
C SER A 35 20.18 -9.66 26.86
N ASP A 36 18.90 -9.99 27.04
CA ASP A 36 18.34 -11.32 26.99
C ASP A 36 17.91 -11.77 25.57
N ALA A 37 18.12 -10.93 24.56
CA ALA A 37 17.74 -11.14 23.16
C ALA A 37 16.23 -11.12 22.86
N VAL A 38 15.35 -10.98 23.87
CA VAL A 38 13.89 -11.03 23.66
C VAL A 38 13.44 -9.85 22.78
N LEU A 39 13.77 -8.61 23.17
CA LEU A 39 13.40 -7.44 22.36
C LEU A 39 14.03 -7.47 20.96
N MET A 40 15.25 -7.99 20.81
CA MET A 40 15.85 -8.16 19.49
C MET A 40 15.08 -9.20 18.66
N ALA A 41 14.60 -10.28 19.28
CA ALA A 41 13.77 -11.26 18.60
C ALA A 41 12.41 -10.64 18.15
N GLU A 42 11.84 -9.74 18.95
CA GLU A 42 10.61 -9.00 18.57
C GLU A 42 10.86 -8.05 17.40
N VAL A 43 11.93 -7.27 17.42
CA VAL A 43 12.37 -6.42 16.30
C VAL A 43 12.53 -7.27 15.03
N LEU A 44 13.26 -8.38 15.12
CA LEU A 44 13.45 -9.27 13.98
C LEU A 44 12.15 -9.98 13.56
N LYS A 45 11.24 -10.26 14.48
CA LYS A 45 9.89 -10.79 14.13
C LYS A 45 9.07 -9.79 13.35
N TYR A 46 9.15 -8.52 13.70
CA TYR A 46 8.49 -7.44 12.96
C TYR A 46 9.06 -7.29 11.54
N LEU A 47 10.39 -7.31 11.40
CA LEU A 47 11.07 -7.13 10.11
C LEU A 47 11.04 -8.39 9.22
N TYR A 48 11.20 -9.56 9.84
CA TYR A 48 11.31 -10.86 9.16
C TYR A 48 10.36 -11.91 9.78
N PRO A 49 9.04 -11.75 9.64
CA PRO A 49 8.05 -12.54 10.38
C PRO A 49 8.13 -14.05 10.14
N LYS A 50 8.64 -14.47 8.99
CA LYS A 50 8.79 -15.90 8.64
C LYS A 50 10.03 -16.55 9.27
N LEU A 51 11.02 -15.78 9.71
CA LEU A 51 12.28 -16.30 10.24
C LEU A 51 12.27 -16.47 11.75
N VAL A 52 11.40 -15.76 12.48
CA VAL A 52 11.42 -15.70 13.93
C VAL A 52 10.21 -16.39 14.53
N ASN A 53 10.47 -17.27 15.49
CA ASN A 53 9.47 -17.82 16.41
C ASN A 53 9.82 -17.37 17.83
N LEU A 54 9.01 -16.47 18.40
CA LEU A 54 9.27 -15.85 19.71
C LEU A 54 9.33 -16.86 20.86
N HIS A 55 8.64 -17.99 20.76
CA HIS A 55 8.70 -19.06 21.78
C HIS A 55 10.11 -19.61 22.02
N ASN A 56 11.04 -19.40 21.10
CA ASN A 56 12.43 -19.83 21.27
C ASN A 56 13.27 -18.88 22.14
N TYR A 57 12.73 -17.73 22.54
CA TYR A 57 13.46 -16.66 23.24
C TYR A 57 12.72 -16.26 24.53
N PRO A 58 12.75 -17.11 25.58
CA PRO A 58 12.13 -16.76 26.86
C PRO A 58 12.91 -15.64 27.56
N GLU A 59 12.19 -14.87 28.37
CA GLU A 59 12.81 -13.93 29.30
C GLU A 59 13.71 -14.67 30.28
N VAL A 60 14.95 -14.19 30.44
CA VAL A 60 15.95 -14.86 31.27
C VAL A 60 16.86 -13.85 31.97
N HIS A 61 17.29 -14.21 33.20
CA HIS A 61 18.12 -13.34 34.01
C HIS A 61 19.60 -13.76 34.00
N SER A 62 19.89 -15.05 33.91
CA SER A 62 21.27 -15.54 33.97
C SER A 62 22.03 -15.26 32.66
N THR A 63 23.27 -14.78 32.76
CA THR A 63 24.12 -14.49 31.60
C THR A 63 24.26 -15.67 30.66
N LYS A 64 24.38 -16.88 31.21
CA LYS A 64 24.48 -18.11 30.41
C LYS A 64 23.25 -18.33 29.52
N GLN A 65 22.07 -18.11 30.05
CA GLN A 65 20.81 -18.24 29.29
C GLN A 65 20.64 -17.09 28.26
N LYS A 66 21.08 -15.88 28.61
CA LYS A 66 21.11 -14.76 27.67
C LYS A 66 22.00 -15.06 26.46
N ILE A 67 23.21 -15.59 26.72
CA ILE A 67 24.13 -16.04 25.66
C ILE A 67 23.47 -17.10 24.79
N TYR A 68 22.75 -18.05 25.38
CA TYR A 68 22.03 -19.10 24.63
C TYR A 68 20.94 -18.50 23.72
N ASN A 69 20.14 -17.56 24.22
CA ASN A 69 19.15 -16.85 23.41
C ASN A 69 19.81 -16.13 22.22
N TRP A 70 20.89 -15.38 22.47
CA TRP A 70 21.63 -14.68 21.43
C TRP A 70 22.26 -15.63 20.40
N GLN A 71 22.83 -16.74 20.85
CA GLN A 71 23.38 -17.77 19.95
C GLN A 71 22.27 -18.35 19.06
N THR A 72 21.13 -18.69 19.67
CA THR A 72 19.96 -19.22 18.94
C THR A 72 19.46 -18.21 17.90
N LEU A 73 19.38 -16.92 18.27
CA LEU A 73 18.97 -15.85 17.37
C LEU A 73 19.97 -15.66 16.23
N ASN A 74 21.27 -15.73 16.55
CA ASN A 74 22.33 -15.65 15.56
C ASN A 74 22.25 -16.78 14.53
N GLU A 75 22.12 -18.03 14.98
CA GLU A 75 22.04 -19.20 14.10
C GLU A 75 20.77 -19.22 13.25
N LYS A 76 19.64 -18.91 13.85
CA LYS A 76 18.34 -19.04 13.17
C LYS A 76 17.98 -17.82 12.30
N VAL A 77 18.47 -16.63 12.64
CA VAL A 77 18.05 -15.38 12.00
C VAL A 77 19.22 -14.57 11.43
N PHE A 78 20.15 -14.11 12.27
CA PHE A 78 21.22 -13.21 11.85
C PHE A 78 22.10 -13.78 10.72
N LYS A 79 22.41 -15.07 10.76
CA LYS A 79 23.13 -15.73 9.66
C LYS A 79 22.32 -15.75 8.37
N LYS A 80 21.00 -15.93 8.44
CA LYS A 80 20.13 -15.96 7.25
C LYS A 80 19.97 -14.60 6.59
N ILE A 81 20.01 -13.53 7.38
CA ILE A 81 19.95 -12.16 6.88
C ILE A 81 21.34 -11.58 6.59
N GLU A 82 22.39 -12.45 6.60
CA GLU A 82 23.78 -12.10 6.21
C GLU A 82 24.48 -11.09 7.12
N ILE A 83 24.08 -10.97 8.38
CA ILE A 83 24.75 -10.15 9.40
C ILE A 83 25.15 -10.98 10.65
N PRO A 84 25.94 -12.06 10.52
CA PRO A 84 26.27 -12.92 11.64
C PRO A 84 27.00 -12.16 12.75
N LEU A 85 26.67 -12.52 13.99
CA LEU A 85 27.32 -11.97 15.18
C LEU A 85 28.49 -12.85 15.61
N SER A 86 29.62 -12.22 15.98
CA SER A 86 30.74 -12.94 16.56
C SER A 86 30.44 -13.39 17.99
N LYS A 87 31.13 -14.43 18.45
CA LYS A 87 30.98 -14.93 19.82
C LYS A 87 31.26 -13.80 20.85
N LYS A 88 32.30 -13.01 20.61
CA LYS A 88 32.65 -11.85 21.46
C LYS A 88 31.50 -10.85 21.53
N THR A 89 30.85 -10.55 20.39
CA THR A 89 29.69 -9.62 20.35
C THR A 89 28.52 -10.19 21.16
N ILE A 90 28.25 -11.48 21.05
CA ILE A 90 27.18 -12.17 21.81
C ILE A 90 27.45 -12.10 23.32
N ASP A 91 28.68 -12.36 23.75
CA ASP A 91 29.07 -12.27 25.14
C ASP A 91 28.92 -10.82 25.69
N SER A 92 29.35 -9.82 24.92
CA SER A 92 29.20 -8.41 25.28
C SER A 92 27.73 -7.97 25.36
N LEU A 93 26.86 -8.44 24.43
CA LEU A 93 25.42 -8.16 24.45
C LEU A 93 24.74 -8.76 25.69
N ALA A 94 25.05 -10.03 26.02
CA ALA A 94 24.49 -10.72 27.18
C ALA A 94 24.93 -10.05 28.51
N ASN A 95 26.10 -9.43 28.55
CA ASN A 95 26.62 -8.66 29.68
C ASN A 95 26.14 -7.20 29.69
N ALA A 96 25.30 -6.78 28.74
CA ALA A 96 24.79 -5.42 28.62
C ALA A 96 25.88 -4.36 28.47
N GLU A 97 26.99 -4.67 27.78
CA GLU A 97 28.05 -3.69 27.51
C GLU A 97 27.53 -2.55 26.65
N GLN A 98 27.97 -1.31 27.04
CA GLN A 98 27.50 -0.08 26.37
C GLN A 98 28.02 0.00 24.92
N GLY A 99 27.20 0.53 24.03
CA GLY A 99 27.52 0.78 22.62
C GLY A 99 27.54 -0.47 21.74
N VAL A 100 27.34 -1.67 22.30
CA VAL A 100 27.37 -2.92 21.50
C VAL A 100 26.05 -3.16 20.81
N ILE A 101 24.94 -2.93 21.50
CA ILE A 101 23.60 -3.12 20.91
C ILE A 101 23.34 -2.10 19.80
N GLU A 102 23.80 -0.84 19.97
CA GLU A 102 23.69 0.22 18.98
C GLU A 102 24.41 -0.16 17.68
N LYS A 103 25.59 -0.77 17.78
CA LYS A 103 26.33 -1.27 16.61
C LYS A 103 25.58 -2.39 15.88
N VAL A 104 24.90 -3.27 16.61
CA VAL A 104 24.08 -4.35 16.02
C VAL A 104 22.83 -3.77 15.37
N LEU A 105 22.14 -2.86 16.05
CA LEU A 105 20.96 -2.16 15.51
C LEU A 105 21.31 -1.34 14.27
N LYS A 106 22.45 -0.64 14.25
CA LYS A 106 22.94 0.10 13.08
C LYS A 106 23.15 -0.82 11.88
N LYS A 107 23.80 -1.98 12.09
CA LYS A 107 23.97 -2.96 11.00
C LYS A 107 22.63 -3.48 10.48
N LEU A 108 21.69 -3.78 11.37
CA LEU A 108 20.36 -4.24 11.02
C LEU A 108 19.58 -3.17 10.25
N TYR A 109 19.61 -1.92 10.73
CA TYR A 109 18.97 -0.77 10.07
C TYR A 109 19.47 -0.57 8.64
N LEU A 110 20.79 -0.59 8.45
CA LEU A 110 21.41 -0.45 7.12
C LEU A 110 21.03 -1.61 6.20
N LYS A 111 20.98 -2.83 6.72
CA LYS A 111 20.55 -4.01 5.94
C LYS A 111 19.10 -3.85 5.48
N VAL A 112 18.20 -3.50 6.38
CA VAL A 112 16.77 -3.29 6.04
C VAL A 112 16.60 -2.19 5.00
N LYS A 113 17.30 -1.06 5.16
CA LYS A 113 17.27 0.03 4.18
C LYS A 113 17.79 -0.39 2.79
N ASN A 114 18.83 -1.20 2.75
CA ASN A 114 19.35 -1.73 1.49
C ASN A 114 18.38 -2.74 0.84
N ASP A 115 17.75 -3.59 1.65
CA ASP A 115 16.76 -4.57 1.18
C ASP A 115 15.51 -3.84 0.64
N GLU A 116 14.99 -2.82 1.34
CA GLU A 116 13.89 -1.97 0.88
C GLU A 116 14.22 -1.26 -0.44
N CYS A 117 15.42 -0.68 -0.55
CA CYS A 117 15.88 -0.03 -1.79
C CYS A 117 16.00 -1.02 -2.95
N SER A 118 16.41 -2.25 -2.67
CA SER A 118 16.52 -3.31 -3.68
C SER A 118 15.14 -3.78 -4.14
N LEU A 119 14.18 -3.94 -3.22
CA LEU A 119 12.80 -4.30 -3.54
C LEU A 119 12.12 -3.20 -4.36
N GLN A 120 12.27 -1.92 -3.97
CA GLN A 120 11.74 -0.80 -4.72
C GLN A 120 12.30 -0.71 -6.15
N LYS A 121 13.59 -1.02 -6.35
CA LYS A 121 14.18 -1.09 -7.69
C LYS A 121 13.59 -2.23 -8.52
N ILE A 122 13.39 -3.41 -7.92
CA ILE A 122 12.78 -4.56 -8.59
C ILE A 122 11.31 -4.26 -8.93
N ASP A 123 10.55 -3.66 -8.01
CA ASP A 123 9.16 -3.26 -8.23
C ASP A 123 9.03 -2.18 -9.31
N LEU A 124 9.98 -1.23 -9.37
CA LEU A 124 10.06 -0.24 -10.45
C LEU A 124 10.32 -0.88 -11.81
N ILE A 125 11.27 -1.84 -11.87
CA ILE A 125 11.59 -2.58 -13.10
C ILE A 125 10.40 -3.45 -13.52
N ASN A 126 9.78 -4.17 -12.57
CA ASN A 126 8.61 -5.02 -12.82
C ASN A 126 7.39 -4.17 -13.21
N SER A 127 7.17 -3.04 -12.55
CA SER A 127 6.07 -2.12 -12.89
C SER A 127 6.28 -1.45 -14.25
N GLN A 128 7.52 -1.16 -14.66
CA GLN A 128 7.83 -0.67 -16.02
C GLN A 128 7.64 -1.76 -17.09
N LYS A 129 7.97 -3.02 -16.79
CA LYS A 129 7.74 -4.18 -17.66
C LYS A 129 6.24 -4.48 -17.79
N LEU A 130 5.53 -4.55 -16.69
CA LEU A 130 4.07 -4.72 -16.65
C LEU A 130 3.33 -3.54 -17.29
N LYS A 131 3.84 -2.31 -17.16
CA LYS A 131 3.26 -1.13 -17.85
C LYS A 131 3.44 -1.18 -19.35
N LYS A 132 4.48 -1.81 -19.88
CA LYS A 132 4.65 -2.02 -21.33
C LYS A 132 3.73 -3.12 -21.86
N GLU A 133 3.60 -4.23 -21.15
CA GLU A 133 2.74 -5.36 -21.56
C GLU A 133 1.25 -5.06 -21.34
N ASN A 134 0.89 -4.45 -20.22
CA ASN A 134 -0.51 -4.05 -19.93
C ASN A 134 -0.99 -2.87 -20.77
N LYS A 135 -0.10 -1.99 -21.25
CA LYS A 135 -0.50 -0.86 -22.10
C LYS A 135 -1.15 -1.33 -23.40
N GLU A 136 -0.66 -2.42 -23.99
CA GLU A 136 -1.19 -2.97 -25.25
C GLU A 136 -2.49 -3.75 -25.04
N ILE A 137 -2.62 -4.47 -23.91
CA ILE A 137 -3.84 -5.21 -23.54
C ILE A 137 -4.93 -4.23 -23.08
N ASP A 138 -4.59 -3.19 -22.37
CA ASP A 138 -5.55 -2.21 -21.85
C ASP A 138 -6.14 -1.35 -22.99
N TYR A 139 -5.35 -0.95 -23.96
CA TYR A 139 -5.86 -0.26 -25.16
C TYR A 139 -6.86 -1.10 -25.95
N LYS A 140 -6.61 -2.40 -26.13
CA LYS A 140 -7.54 -3.30 -26.84
C LYS A 140 -8.85 -3.43 -26.08
N ASN A 141 -8.80 -3.58 -24.77
CA ASN A 141 -9.99 -3.65 -23.92
C ASN A 141 -10.77 -2.33 -23.89
N VAL A 142 -10.09 -1.21 -23.82
CA VAL A 142 -10.72 0.11 -23.88
C VAL A 142 -11.39 0.34 -25.24
N ILE A 143 -10.73 -0.02 -26.34
CA ILE A 143 -11.30 0.09 -27.69
C ILE A 143 -12.54 -0.79 -27.80
N TYR A 144 -12.46 -2.05 -27.39
CA TYR A 144 -13.60 -2.98 -27.43
C TYR A 144 -14.80 -2.47 -26.62
N ASN A 145 -14.58 -1.97 -25.41
CA ASN A 145 -15.63 -1.42 -24.57
C ASN A 145 -16.25 -0.14 -25.19
N LYS A 146 -15.45 0.70 -25.83
CA LYS A 146 -15.94 1.89 -26.54
C LYS A 146 -16.74 1.53 -27.80
N GLU A 147 -16.35 0.49 -28.52
CA GLU A 147 -17.11 -0.01 -29.64
C GLU A 147 -18.49 -0.55 -29.22
N LEU A 148 -18.56 -1.29 -28.09
CA LEU A 148 -19.83 -1.74 -27.51
C LEU A 148 -20.72 -0.55 -27.09
N GLU A 149 -20.15 0.46 -26.46
CA GLU A 149 -20.88 1.67 -26.07
C GLU A 149 -21.45 2.40 -27.30
N ILE A 150 -20.66 2.52 -28.37
CA ILE A 150 -21.09 3.12 -29.65
C ILE A 150 -22.26 2.34 -30.26
N ILE A 151 -22.21 1.00 -30.23
CA ILE A 151 -23.28 0.15 -30.74
C ILE A 151 -24.59 0.37 -29.96
N GLN A 152 -24.50 0.43 -28.61
CA GLN A 152 -25.64 0.71 -27.75
C GLN A 152 -26.23 2.10 -27.99
N LEU A 153 -25.38 3.11 -28.10
CA LEU A 153 -25.83 4.47 -28.40
C LEU A 153 -26.47 4.60 -29.75
N LYS A 154 -25.96 3.94 -30.78
CA LYS A 154 -26.56 3.89 -32.12
C LYS A 154 -27.95 3.24 -32.09
N LYS A 155 -28.11 2.17 -31.30
CA LYS A 155 -29.42 1.51 -31.13
C LYS A 155 -30.42 2.44 -30.47
N LYS A 156 -30.02 3.11 -29.39
CA LYS A 156 -30.87 4.07 -28.67
C LYS A 156 -31.23 5.28 -29.53
N LEU A 157 -30.28 5.79 -30.30
CA LEU A 157 -30.52 6.88 -31.25
C LEU A 157 -31.62 6.49 -32.28
N LYS A 158 -31.55 5.26 -32.82
CA LYS A 158 -32.53 4.75 -33.77
C LYS A 158 -33.92 4.60 -33.15
N GLU A 159 -33.99 4.21 -31.88
CA GLU A 159 -35.27 4.12 -31.14
C GLU A 159 -35.87 5.52 -30.93
N LEU A 160 -35.05 6.47 -30.48
CA LEU A 160 -35.48 7.86 -30.30
C LEU A 160 -35.91 8.53 -31.62
N GLN A 161 -35.21 8.25 -32.72
CA GLN A 161 -35.61 8.76 -34.04
C GLN A 161 -37.01 8.24 -34.45
N LYS A 162 -37.33 6.98 -34.16
CA LYS A 162 -38.66 6.43 -34.40
C LYS A 162 -39.73 7.12 -33.53
N GLU A 163 -39.44 7.32 -32.26
CA GLU A 163 -40.33 8.01 -31.33
C GLU A 163 -40.60 9.46 -31.74
N VAL A 164 -39.57 10.17 -32.18
CA VAL A 164 -39.69 11.54 -32.72
C VAL A 164 -40.56 11.56 -33.95
N ALA A 165 -40.39 10.57 -34.87
CA ALA A 165 -41.23 10.49 -36.07
C ALA A 165 -42.72 10.26 -35.74
N VAL A 166 -43.03 9.38 -34.78
CA VAL A 166 -44.39 9.15 -34.31
C VAL A 166 -44.99 10.43 -33.71
N ARG A 167 -44.25 11.12 -32.83
CA ARG A 167 -44.72 12.39 -32.22
C ARG A 167 -44.91 13.50 -33.25
N GLN A 168 -44.07 13.55 -34.27
CA GLN A 168 -44.26 14.51 -35.37
C GLN A 168 -45.55 14.23 -36.14
N GLN A 169 -45.91 12.98 -36.36
CA GLN A 169 -47.13 12.59 -37.03
C GLN A 169 -48.37 12.89 -36.17
N GLU A 170 -48.31 12.65 -34.85
CA GLU A 170 -49.36 13.02 -33.90
C GLU A 170 -49.58 14.54 -33.88
N ASN A 171 -48.50 15.31 -33.81
CA ASN A 171 -48.56 16.74 -33.83
C ASN A 171 -49.12 17.35 -35.14
N ALA A 172 -48.83 16.67 -36.28
CA ALA A 172 -49.44 17.07 -37.56
C ALA A 172 -50.95 16.84 -37.54
N GLY A 173 -51.44 15.68 -37.02
CA GLY A 173 -52.86 15.42 -36.86
C GLY A 173 -53.57 16.44 -35.96
N ILE A 174 -52.99 16.79 -34.81
CA ILE A 174 -53.53 17.79 -33.90
C ILE A 174 -53.61 19.16 -34.58
N LYS A 175 -52.60 19.50 -35.37
CA LYS A 175 -52.56 20.79 -36.11
C LYS A 175 -53.70 20.85 -37.15
N ASP A 176 -53.97 19.74 -37.81
CA ASP A 176 -55.08 19.67 -38.78
C ASP A 176 -56.44 19.79 -38.08
N GLU A 177 -56.64 19.12 -36.91
CA GLU A 177 -57.83 19.29 -36.09
C GLU A 177 -58.04 20.73 -35.63
N ILE A 178 -56.99 21.38 -35.10
CA ILE A 178 -57.05 22.78 -34.71
C ILE A 178 -57.50 23.65 -35.90
N THR A 179 -56.97 23.41 -37.09
CA THR A 179 -57.32 24.15 -38.30
C THR A 179 -58.80 23.93 -38.67
N GLN A 180 -59.36 22.73 -38.49
CA GLN A 180 -60.78 22.45 -38.72
C GLN A 180 -61.68 23.19 -37.70
N TYR A 181 -61.33 23.14 -36.43
CA TYR A 181 -62.04 23.88 -35.38
C TYR A 181 -62.03 25.39 -35.64
N GLN A 182 -60.89 25.95 -36.06
CA GLN A 182 -60.78 27.36 -36.40
C GLN A 182 -61.74 27.75 -37.52
N LYS A 183 -61.80 26.93 -38.58
CA LYS A 183 -62.76 27.12 -39.69
C LYS A 183 -64.20 27.09 -39.24
N ARG A 184 -64.58 26.16 -38.34
CA ARG A 184 -65.94 26.08 -37.80
C ARG A 184 -66.35 27.30 -37.01
N ILE A 185 -65.44 27.80 -36.15
CA ILE A 185 -65.64 29.01 -35.36
C ILE A 185 -65.83 30.24 -36.28
N ASP A 186 -65.06 30.36 -37.35
CA ASP A 186 -65.18 31.46 -38.31
C ASP A 186 -66.55 31.40 -39.07
N ILE A 187 -67.05 30.21 -39.40
CA ILE A 187 -68.38 30.04 -40.02
C ILE A 187 -69.48 30.45 -39.04
N GLU A 188 -69.40 30.00 -37.77
CA GLU A 188 -70.38 30.36 -36.73
C GLU A 188 -70.41 31.87 -36.45
N LYS A 189 -69.24 32.50 -36.35
CA LYS A 189 -69.16 33.94 -36.17
C LYS A 189 -69.77 34.72 -37.31
N ASN A 190 -69.62 34.29 -38.57
CA ASN A 190 -70.19 34.93 -39.73
C ASN A 190 -71.72 34.73 -39.82
N SER A 191 -72.26 33.65 -39.22
CA SER A 191 -73.73 33.40 -39.19
C SER A 191 -74.46 34.15 -38.08
N ILE A 192 -73.71 34.66 -37.04
CA ILE A 192 -74.29 35.48 -35.95
C ILE A 192 -74.33 36.98 -36.29
N ASN A 193 -73.54 37.44 -37.27
CA ASN A 193 -73.46 38.83 -37.72
C ASN A 193 -74.35 39.16 -38.91
N ILE A 194 -75.36 38.32 -39.24
CA ILE A 194 -76.48 38.54 -40.14
C ILE A 194 -77.72 38.74 -39.30
#